data_4f364292c1adf93cb13411577eae8f88
#
_entry.id   4f364292c1adf93cb13411577eae8f88
#
_cell.length_a   1.000
_cell.length_b   1.000
_cell.length_c   1.000
_cell.angle_alpha   90.00
_cell.angle_beta   90.00
_cell.angle_gamma   90.00
#
_symmetry.space_group_name_H-M   'P 1'
#
loop_
_entity.id
_entity.type
_entity.pdbx_description
1 polymer ?
#
loop_
_entity_poly.entity_id
_entity_poly.type
_entity_poly.pdbx_seq_one_letter_code
_entity_poly.pdbx_strand_id
1 'polypeptide(L)'
;MSNRRFIILFLLGIVACAAGLWGLSERARVVASDATRRVLCPVDPSAVDAVTVTARDGAKMTLEQKSGSWRIVVPFPSPADPAPVAQLIDMLTLAPICDMRTEDELNQLHETLADFGLNPPRSTISLSAGSVTNTVLFGAATASGKEIYARVQGIKNVFTLPADAFAAVPSGVDSFRQCAILSCPRDEIAGLELRVPDAKEVNEQTASLVKLVRDGTGWRMTEPIAAVADAEAVTALADKLAAARVIDFTLPSASQPPPHGTTPDGTLPAAALVPYGFTVNKTGLSVDTALSVTVLAMDGSVETILFGGVAGTNRVWALVQNGAAVVSVDASLAELCRAHEAAFRDTRVFSFKADEALKSVSITANSLVYVLGRDTNGIWRIDAPVVAPADQAMAADLVEKILKLKQNDLARPDPKNKKKPAQEIQVAVETTAASHAAIAVPADYFGRDVSFADLRSKTLLTLDPTTVRRLSVKTDSGEAPAVVFDATRAVWNLEKPMEGKRSSPTAIKALLTALANVEAVSVETVAATPADFRRCGLDKPACIVTIDVEATGNARRNVLLGGATSGGGRYATVGGADAVFVVSKQTAAALMTDLTE
;
A
#
# COMPACT_ATOMS: atom_id res chain seq x y z
N MET A 1 46.43 -69.31 -14.22
CA MET A 1 45.16 -69.33 -14.99
C MET A 1 44.02 -68.56 -14.30
N SER A 2 44.32 -67.72 -13.36
CA SER A 2 43.26 -67.06 -12.50
C SER A 2 42.80 -65.68 -13.00
N ASN A 3 43.73 -64.86 -13.49
CA ASN A 3 43.34 -63.41 -13.74
C ASN A 3 42.45 -63.20 -14.99
N ARG A 4 42.52 -64.06 -16.02
CA ARG A 4 41.63 -63.87 -17.19
C ARG A 4 40.19 -64.19 -16.91
N ARG A 5 39.87 -65.14 -16.04
CA ARG A 5 38.52 -65.50 -15.67
C ARG A 5 37.90 -64.39 -14.76
N PHE A 6 38.75 -63.80 -13.93
CA PHE A 6 38.28 -62.69 -13.05
C PHE A 6 37.95 -61.42 -13.83
N ILE A 7 38.75 -61.06 -14.83
CA ILE A 7 38.51 -59.92 -15.71
C ILE A 7 37.23 -60.12 -16.55
N ILE A 8 37.01 -61.36 -17.06
CA ILE A 8 35.77 -61.63 -17.82
C ILE A 8 34.52 -61.56 -16.94
N LEU A 9 34.58 -62.08 -15.73
CA LEU A 9 33.46 -61.98 -14.79
C LEU A 9 33.21 -60.54 -14.34
N PHE A 10 34.25 -59.72 -14.17
CA PHE A 10 34.12 -58.30 -13.83
C PHE A 10 33.54 -57.49 -14.99
N LEU A 11 33.93 -57.73 -16.22
CA LEU A 11 33.36 -57.11 -17.42
C LEU A 11 31.93 -57.54 -17.66
N LEU A 12 31.57 -58.81 -17.42
CA LEU A 12 30.15 -59.25 -17.44
C LEU A 12 29.31 -58.59 -16.37
N GLY A 13 29.84 -58.35 -15.18
CA GLY A 13 29.18 -57.60 -14.11
C GLY A 13 28.90 -56.14 -14.48
N ILE A 14 29.88 -55.48 -15.10
CA ILE A 14 29.71 -54.08 -15.58
C ILE A 14 28.65 -54.02 -16.69
N VAL A 15 28.66 -54.97 -17.65
CA VAL A 15 27.65 -55.02 -18.72
C VAL A 15 26.25 -55.28 -18.15
N ALA A 16 26.13 -56.17 -17.16
CA ALA A 16 24.86 -56.44 -16.50
C ALA A 16 24.34 -55.22 -15.71
N CYS A 17 25.22 -54.51 -15.00
CA CYS A 17 24.87 -53.25 -14.31
C CYS A 17 24.51 -52.16 -15.31
N ALA A 18 25.23 -52.01 -16.41
CA ALA A 18 24.92 -51.03 -17.44
C ALA A 18 23.56 -51.33 -18.14
N ALA A 19 23.27 -52.61 -18.42
CA ALA A 19 21.98 -53.04 -18.97
C ALA A 19 20.84 -52.83 -17.94
N GLY A 20 21.09 -53.08 -16.66
CA GLY A 20 20.16 -52.82 -15.58
C GLY A 20 19.84 -51.30 -15.41
N LEU A 21 20.88 -50.47 -15.46
CA LEU A 21 20.74 -49.01 -15.40
C LEU A 21 20.03 -48.45 -16.65
N TRP A 22 20.33 -49.02 -17.83
CA TRP A 22 19.66 -48.66 -19.07
C TRP A 22 18.19 -49.08 -19.06
N GLY A 23 17.86 -50.26 -18.59
CA GLY A 23 16.47 -50.72 -18.39
C GLY A 23 15.69 -49.88 -17.38
N LEU A 24 16.35 -49.41 -16.31
CA LEU A 24 15.76 -48.48 -15.35
C LEU A 24 15.57 -47.09 -15.95
N SER A 25 16.52 -46.62 -16.76
CA SER A 25 16.39 -45.32 -17.46
C SER A 25 15.32 -45.36 -18.54
N GLU A 26 15.16 -46.49 -19.25
CA GLU A 26 14.12 -46.69 -20.24
C GLU A 26 12.74 -46.77 -19.59
N ARG A 27 12.61 -47.50 -18.46
CA ARG A 27 11.40 -47.50 -17.64
C ARG A 27 11.05 -46.12 -17.10
N ALA A 28 12.04 -45.35 -16.63
CA ALA A 28 11.83 -43.99 -16.18
C ALA A 28 11.42 -43.07 -17.34
N ARG A 29 11.97 -43.26 -18.55
CA ARG A 29 11.53 -42.52 -19.76
C ARG A 29 10.12 -42.90 -20.20
N VAL A 30 9.79 -44.21 -20.20
CA VAL A 30 8.43 -44.68 -20.52
C VAL A 30 7.42 -44.18 -19.50
N VAL A 31 7.73 -44.22 -18.20
CA VAL A 31 6.88 -43.67 -17.14
C VAL A 31 6.76 -42.16 -17.27
N ALA A 32 7.83 -41.44 -17.59
CA ALA A 32 7.80 -40.01 -17.85
C ALA A 32 7.02 -39.65 -19.12
N SER A 33 7.13 -40.45 -20.21
CA SER A 33 6.36 -40.26 -21.44
C SER A 33 4.88 -40.61 -21.26
N ASP A 34 4.57 -41.62 -20.44
CA ASP A 34 3.20 -41.95 -20.08
C ASP A 34 2.58 -40.90 -19.13
N ALA A 35 3.35 -40.34 -18.21
CA ALA A 35 2.92 -39.22 -17.38
C ALA A 35 2.61 -37.96 -18.22
N THR A 36 3.38 -37.69 -19.27
CA THR A 36 3.15 -36.58 -20.21
C THR A 36 1.96 -36.85 -21.15
N ARG A 37 1.55 -38.12 -21.34
CA ARG A 37 0.37 -38.51 -22.14
C ARG A 37 -0.95 -38.59 -21.38
N ARG A 38 -0.96 -38.32 -20.07
CA ARG A 38 -2.16 -38.43 -19.22
C ARG A 38 -2.93 -37.13 -19.06
N VAL A 39 -2.85 -36.21 -20.00
CA VAL A 39 -3.70 -35.02 -20.05
C VAL A 39 -4.76 -35.20 -21.15
N LEU A 40 -5.95 -34.64 -20.87
CA LEU A 40 -7.10 -34.82 -21.76
C LEU A 40 -6.92 -34.12 -23.11
N CYS A 41 -6.38 -32.88 -23.06
CA CYS A 41 -6.10 -32.07 -24.24
C CYS A 41 -4.60 -31.67 -24.23
N PRO A 42 -3.73 -32.27 -25.05
CA PRO A 42 -2.33 -31.91 -25.14
C PRO A 42 -2.11 -30.65 -26.00
N VAL A 43 -2.64 -29.52 -25.54
CA VAL A 43 -2.51 -28.20 -26.17
C VAL A 43 -1.76 -27.29 -25.18
N ASP A 44 -0.87 -26.46 -25.71
CA ASP A 44 -0.25 -25.41 -24.90
C ASP A 44 -1.31 -24.41 -24.46
N PRO A 45 -1.54 -24.21 -23.16
CA PRO A 45 -2.53 -23.25 -22.65
C PRO A 45 -2.35 -21.85 -23.23
N SER A 46 -1.12 -21.43 -23.49
CA SER A 46 -0.81 -20.10 -24.02
C SER A 46 -1.12 -19.94 -25.51
N ALA A 47 -1.29 -21.04 -26.23
CA ALA A 47 -1.64 -21.04 -27.66
C ALA A 47 -3.14 -21.04 -27.90
N VAL A 48 -3.98 -21.20 -26.86
CA VAL A 48 -5.43 -21.21 -26.99
C VAL A 48 -5.95 -19.81 -27.30
N ASP A 49 -6.62 -19.67 -28.43
CA ASP A 49 -7.18 -18.42 -28.94
C ASP A 49 -8.72 -18.36 -28.92
N ALA A 50 -9.39 -19.53 -28.78
CA ALA A 50 -10.83 -19.55 -28.58
C ALA A 50 -11.31 -20.74 -27.70
N VAL A 51 -12.38 -20.48 -26.95
CA VAL A 51 -13.03 -21.45 -26.07
C VAL A 51 -14.53 -21.42 -26.38
N THR A 52 -15.10 -22.59 -26.65
CA THR A 52 -16.57 -22.73 -26.82
C THR A 52 -17.11 -23.71 -25.79
N VAL A 53 -18.08 -23.28 -25.01
CA VAL A 53 -18.82 -24.11 -24.05
C VAL A 53 -20.25 -24.27 -24.57
N THR A 54 -20.72 -25.53 -24.69
CA THR A 54 -22.09 -25.83 -25.04
C THR A 54 -22.71 -26.63 -23.89
N ALA A 55 -23.77 -26.11 -23.31
CA ALA A 55 -24.53 -26.76 -22.24
C ALA A 55 -25.50 -27.83 -22.80
N ARG A 56 -26.05 -28.65 -21.90
CA ARG A 56 -26.97 -29.74 -22.26
C ARG A 56 -28.22 -29.27 -23.00
N ASP A 57 -28.73 -28.09 -22.69
CA ASP A 57 -29.90 -27.46 -23.33
C ASP A 57 -29.58 -26.83 -24.68
N GLY A 58 -28.33 -26.92 -25.13
CA GLY A 58 -27.86 -26.36 -26.40
C GLY A 58 -27.43 -24.90 -26.28
N ALA A 59 -27.49 -24.28 -25.10
CA ALA A 59 -26.97 -22.93 -24.89
C ALA A 59 -25.47 -22.92 -25.18
N LYS A 60 -25.04 -22.01 -26.05
CA LYS A 60 -23.67 -21.90 -26.54
C LYS A 60 -23.04 -20.61 -26.04
N MET A 61 -21.83 -20.71 -25.55
CA MET A 61 -20.97 -19.57 -25.20
C MET A 61 -19.64 -19.71 -25.93
N THR A 62 -19.19 -18.61 -26.54
CA THR A 62 -17.91 -18.57 -27.25
C THR A 62 -17.08 -17.37 -26.73
N LEU A 63 -15.86 -17.67 -26.37
CA LEU A 63 -14.85 -16.68 -25.97
C LEU A 63 -13.74 -16.70 -27.03
N GLU A 64 -13.24 -15.53 -27.41
CA GLU A 64 -12.11 -15.37 -28.31
C GLU A 64 -11.08 -14.42 -27.73
N GLN A 65 -9.81 -14.71 -27.96
CA GLN A 65 -8.72 -13.82 -27.64
C GLN A 65 -8.38 -12.94 -28.85
N LYS A 66 -8.46 -11.62 -28.67
CA LYS A 66 -8.06 -10.65 -29.70
C LYS A 66 -7.12 -9.62 -29.09
N SER A 67 -5.98 -9.43 -29.74
CA SER A 67 -4.94 -8.48 -29.28
C SER A 67 -4.57 -8.65 -27.80
N GLY A 68 -4.47 -9.91 -27.34
CA GLY A 68 -4.09 -10.24 -25.96
C GLY A 68 -5.23 -10.18 -24.92
N SER A 69 -6.44 -9.74 -25.32
CA SER A 69 -7.59 -9.63 -24.42
C SER A 69 -8.67 -10.65 -24.76
N TRP A 70 -9.23 -11.30 -23.74
CA TRP A 70 -10.36 -12.22 -23.89
C TRP A 70 -11.69 -11.48 -24.01
N ARG A 71 -12.55 -11.92 -24.91
CA ARG A 71 -13.89 -11.38 -25.11
C ARG A 71 -14.91 -12.51 -25.29
N ILE A 72 -16.09 -12.33 -24.75
CA ILE A 72 -17.25 -13.12 -25.07
C ILE A 72 -17.77 -12.65 -26.43
N VAL A 73 -18.03 -13.60 -27.33
CA VAL A 73 -18.60 -13.34 -28.68
C VAL A 73 -20.03 -13.82 -28.75
N VAL A 74 -20.32 -14.97 -28.15
CA VAL A 74 -21.65 -15.57 -28.07
C VAL A 74 -22.00 -15.81 -26.62
N PRO A 75 -23.17 -15.46 -26.13
CA PRO A 75 -24.40 -15.06 -26.85
C PRO A 75 -24.42 -13.57 -27.28
N PHE A 76 -23.57 -12.74 -26.72
CA PHE A 76 -23.44 -11.32 -27.03
C PHE A 76 -22.01 -10.85 -26.78
N PRO A 77 -21.53 -9.82 -27.48
CA PRO A 77 -20.19 -9.29 -27.26
C PRO A 77 -20.05 -8.62 -25.87
N SER A 78 -19.04 -9.03 -25.12
CA SER A 78 -18.70 -8.45 -23.81
C SER A 78 -17.22 -8.70 -23.49
N PRO A 79 -16.53 -7.82 -22.76
CA PRO A 79 -15.22 -8.12 -22.20
C PRO A 79 -15.29 -9.33 -21.27
N ALA A 80 -14.29 -10.20 -21.34
CA ALA A 80 -14.19 -11.38 -20.48
C ALA A 80 -13.10 -11.18 -19.42
N ASP A 81 -13.33 -11.73 -18.24
CA ASP A 81 -12.32 -11.84 -17.19
C ASP A 81 -11.32 -12.93 -17.58
N PRO A 82 -10.03 -12.63 -17.69
CA PRO A 82 -9.03 -13.62 -18.09
C PRO A 82 -8.84 -14.74 -17.06
N ALA A 83 -9.12 -14.51 -15.77
CA ALA A 83 -8.86 -15.50 -14.73
C ALA A 83 -9.79 -16.74 -14.82
N PRO A 84 -11.12 -16.61 -14.93
CA PRO A 84 -12.00 -17.77 -15.17
C PRO A 84 -11.71 -18.47 -16.50
N VAL A 85 -11.32 -17.73 -17.53
CA VAL A 85 -10.95 -18.31 -18.83
C VAL A 85 -9.69 -19.17 -18.71
N ALA A 86 -8.65 -18.66 -18.05
CA ALA A 86 -7.43 -19.40 -17.79
C ALA A 86 -7.70 -20.65 -16.95
N GLN A 87 -8.52 -20.56 -15.89
CA GLN A 87 -8.92 -21.72 -15.09
C GLN A 87 -9.58 -22.81 -15.94
N LEU A 88 -10.45 -22.42 -16.86
CA LEU A 88 -11.14 -23.38 -17.75
C LEU A 88 -10.15 -24.03 -18.72
N ILE A 89 -9.22 -23.28 -19.28
CA ILE A 89 -8.17 -23.80 -20.16
C ILE A 89 -7.24 -24.75 -19.37
N ASP A 90 -6.76 -24.35 -18.20
CA ASP A 90 -5.90 -25.16 -17.36
C ASP A 90 -6.59 -26.46 -16.93
N MET A 91 -7.86 -26.42 -16.59
CA MET A 91 -8.65 -27.60 -16.27
C MET A 91 -8.62 -28.63 -17.41
N LEU A 92 -8.76 -28.19 -18.66
CA LEU A 92 -8.78 -29.10 -19.81
C LEU A 92 -7.41 -29.59 -20.23
N THR A 93 -6.37 -28.78 -20.04
CA THR A 93 -5.00 -29.06 -20.50
C THR A 93 -4.12 -29.70 -19.44
N LEU A 94 -4.40 -29.48 -18.14
CA LEU A 94 -3.56 -29.93 -17.02
C LEU A 94 -4.23 -30.97 -16.12
N ALA A 95 -5.58 -31.13 -16.16
CA ALA A 95 -6.27 -32.06 -15.28
C ALA A 95 -5.80 -33.50 -15.51
N PRO A 96 -5.43 -34.24 -14.44
CA PRO A 96 -4.96 -35.61 -14.55
C PRO A 96 -6.14 -36.54 -14.92
N ILE A 97 -5.89 -37.49 -15.79
CA ILE A 97 -6.81 -38.61 -16.05
C ILE A 97 -6.68 -39.58 -14.87
N CYS A 98 -7.79 -39.82 -14.16
CA CYS A 98 -7.84 -40.75 -13.03
C CYS A 98 -7.92 -42.19 -13.50
N ASP A 99 -8.83 -42.47 -14.43
CA ASP A 99 -9.05 -43.81 -15.01
C ASP A 99 -9.44 -43.73 -16.50
N MET A 100 -9.30 -44.82 -17.22
CA MET A 100 -9.62 -44.91 -18.64
C MET A 100 -10.32 -46.24 -18.92
N ARG A 101 -11.43 -46.18 -19.62
CA ARG A 101 -12.11 -47.32 -20.24
C ARG A 101 -11.81 -47.33 -21.73
N THR A 102 -11.17 -48.40 -22.18
CA THR A 102 -10.88 -48.59 -23.61
C THR A 102 -12.10 -49.01 -24.39
N GLU A 103 -12.08 -48.83 -25.71
CA GLU A 103 -13.17 -49.31 -26.59
C GLU A 103 -13.43 -50.81 -26.44
N ASP A 104 -12.39 -51.61 -26.27
CA ASP A 104 -12.52 -53.06 -26.10
C ASP A 104 -13.22 -53.42 -24.79
N GLU A 105 -12.89 -52.74 -23.70
CA GLU A 105 -13.51 -52.91 -22.40
C GLU A 105 -14.99 -52.50 -22.44
N LEU A 106 -15.34 -51.37 -23.10
CA LEU A 106 -16.71 -50.92 -23.29
C LEU A 106 -17.52 -51.96 -24.06
N ASN A 107 -16.95 -52.52 -25.13
CA ASN A 107 -17.60 -53.55 -25.94
C ASN A 107 -17.81 -54.87 -25.17
N GLN A 108 -16.79 -55.30 -24.39
CA GLN A 108 -16.88 -56.51 -23.57
C GLN A 108 -17.94 -56.41 -22.47
N LEU A 109 -18.08 -55.23 -21.87
CA LEU A 109 -19.06 -54.95 -20.80
C LEU A 109 -20.41 -54.54 -21.32
N HIS A 110 -20.59 -54.41 -22.65
CA HIS A 110 -21.80 -53.89 -23.32
C HIS A 110 -22.21 -52.48 -22.80
N GLU A 111 -21.24 -51.68 -22.36
CA GLU A 111 -21.45 -50.32 -21.88
C GLU A 111 -21.58 -49.36 -23.07
N THR A 112 -22.51 -48.43 -22.97
CA THR A 112 -22.77 -47.41 -23.98
C THR A 112 -22.42 -46.03 -23.49
N LEU A 113 -22.26 -45.06 -24.36
CA LEU A 113 -22.02 -43.67 -23.97
C LEU A 113 -23.15 -43.06 -23.13
N ALA A 114 -24.36 -43.60 -23.23
CA ALA A 114 -25.48 -43.17 -22.42
C ALA A 114 -25.33 -43.56 -20.96
N ASP A 115 -24.70 -44.71 -20.68
CA ASP A 115 -24.42 -45.18 -19.30
C ASP A 115 -23.47 -44.25 -18.55
N PHE A 116 -22.61 -43.56 -19.27
CA PHE A 116 -21.69 -42.55 -18.73
C PHE A 116 -22.25 -41.11 -18.78
N GLY A 117 -23.51 -40.94 -19.26
CA GLY A 117 -24.10 -39.63 -19.45
C GLY A 117 -23.41 -38.78 -20.54
N LEU A 118 -22.70 -39.45 -21.47
CA LEU A 118 -21.98 -38.83 -22.59
C LEU A 118 -22.84 -38.76 -23.87
N ASN A 119 -24.03 -39.32 -23.84
CA ASN A 119 -25.00 -39.25 -24.94
C ASN A 119 -26.45 -39.11 -24.41
N PRO A 120 -27.02 -37.88 -24.32
CA PRO A 120 -26.37 -36.60 -24.60
C PRO A 120 -25.39 -36.18 -23.47
N PRO A 121 -24.31 -35.50 -23.80
CA PRO A 121 -23.36 -35.01 -22.80
C PRO A 121 -23.97 -33.90 -21.91
N ARG A 122 -23.49 -33.78 -20.70
CA ARG A 122 -23.88 -32.72 -19.78
C ARG A 122 -23.35 -31.36 -20.25
N SER A 123 -22.14 -31.34 -20.79
CA SER A 123 -21.51 -30.15 -21.38
C SER A 123 -20.49 -30.59 -22.42
N THR A 124 -20.28 -29.75 -23.42
CA THR A 124 -19.23 -29.94 -24.44
C THR A 124 -18.37 -28.70 -24.46
N ILE A 125 -17.03 -28.87 -24.33
CA ILE A 125 -16.09 -27.76 -24.33
C ILE A 125 -15.07 -27.98 -25.45
N SER A 126 -14.91 -26.97 -26.31
CA SER A 126 -13.95 -26.96 -27.39
C SER A 126 -12.89 -25.91 -27.14
N LEU A 127 -11.62 -26.30 -27.21
CA LEU A 127 -10.45 -25.40 -27.21
C LEU A 127 -9.89 -25.32 -28.62
N SER A 128 -9.72 -24.10 -29.11
CA SER A 128 -9.07 -23.83 -30.40
C SER A 128 -7.73 -23.16 -30.20
N ALA A 129 -6.73 -23.61 -30.95
CA ALA A 129 -5.41 -23.03 -31.02
C ALA A 129 -5.02 -22.94 -32.51
N GLY A 130 -5.22 -21.78 -33.12
CA GLY A 130 -5.11 -21.59 -34.57
C GLY A 130 -6.06 -22.50 -35.34
N SER A 131 -5.53 -23.45 -36.15
CA SER A 131 -6.35 -24.39 -36.95
C SER A 131 -6.71 -25.68 -36.21
N VAL A 132 -6.20 -25.90 -35.00
CA VAL A 132 -6.45 -27.14 -34.23
C VAL A 132 -7.56 -26.90 -33.23
N THR A 133 -8.60 -27.75 -33.22
CA THR A 133 -9.66 -27.71 -32.22
C THR A 133 -9.75 -29.05 -31.52
N ASN A 134 -9.70 -29.04 -30.20
CA ASN A 134 -9.91 -30.19 -29.34
C ASN A 134 -11.27 -30.05 -28.63
N THR A 135 -12.12 -31.02 -28.73
CA THR A 135 -13.44 -31.01 -28.13
C THR A 135 -13.59 -32.13 -27.10
N VAL A 136 -14.00 -31.74 -25.90
CA VAL A 136 -14.23 -32.65 -24.78
C VAL A 136 -15.69 -32.66 -24.42
N LEU A 137 -16.26 -33.85 -24.32
CA LEU A 137 -17.62 -34.09 -23.85
C LEU A 137 -17.55 -34.51 -22.37
N PHE A 138 -18.32 -33.90 -21.52
CA PHE A 138 -18.48 -34.24 -20.12
C PHE A 138 -19.79 -34.93 -19.83
N GLY A 139 -19.73 -36.05 -19.11
CA GLY A 139 -20.87 -36.91 -18.80
C GLY A 139 -21.36 -36.77 -17.36
N ALA A 140 -21.81 -37.89 -16.78
CA ALA A 140 -22.27 -37.99 -15.41
C ALA A 140 -21.10 -38.08 -14.44
N ALA A 141 -21.35 -37.80 -13.14
CA ALA A 141 -20.43 -38.16 -12.08
C ALA A 141 -20.39 -39.67 -11.89
N THR A 142 -19.22 -40.22 -11.49
CA THR A 142 -19.09 -41.62 -11.10
C THR A 142 -19.95 -41.93 -9.86
N ALA A 143 -20.21 -43.21 -9.60
CA ALA A 143 -21.00 -43.64 -8.45
C ALA A 143 -20.43 -43.16 -7.10
N SER A 144 -19.10 -42.92 -7.01
CA SER A 144 -18.45 -42.36 -5.84
C SER A 144 -18.64 -40.84 -5.67
N GLY A 145 -19.10 -40.17 -6.74
CA GLY A 145 -19.19 -38.70 -6.80
C GLY A 145 -17.85 -37.98 -6.83
N LYS A 146 -16.71 -38.67 -6.77
CA LYS A 146 -15.37 -38.08 -6.72
C LYS A 146 -14.81 -37.76 -8.11
N GLU A 147 -15.36 -38.38 -9.16
CA GLU A 147 -14.87 -38.23 -10.53
C GLU A 147 -16.03 -37.99 -11.48
N ILE A 148 -15.74 -37.46 -12.66
CA ILE A 148 -16.68 -37.23 -13.74
C ILE A 148 -16.19 -37.93 -15.00
N TYR A 149 -17.12 -38.52 -15.77
CA TYR A 149 -16.81 -39.11 -17.06
C TYR A 149 -16.59 -38.03 -18.11
N ALA A 150 -15.55 -38.24 -18.92
CA ALA A 150 -15.22 -37.37 -20.04
C ALA A 150 -14.78 -38.17 -21.25
N ARG A 151 -14.98 -37.57 -22.45
CA ARG A 151 -14.54 -38.16 -23.72
C ARG A 151 -13.99 -37.05 -24.62
N VAL A 152 -12.86 -37.30 -25.25
CA VAL A 152 -12.37 -36.44 -26.34
C VAL A 152 -13.02 -36.84 -27.65
N GLN A 153 -13.52 -35.88 -28.39
CA GLN A 153 -14.14 -36.12 -29.70
C GLN A 153 -13.09 -36.74 -30.65
N GLY A 154 -13.51 -37.81 -31.36
CA GLY A 154 -12.59 -38.57 -32.21
C GLY A 154 -11.82 -39.69 -31.51
N ILE A 155 -11.78 -39.70 -30.15
CA ILE A 155 -11.22 -40.79 -29.35
C ILE A 155 -12.36 -41.68 -28.84
N LYS A 156 -12.20 -42.98 -28.96
CA LYS A 156 -13.29 -43.92 -28.59
C LYS A 156 -13.29 -44.26 -27.09
N ASN A 157 -12.19 -44.03 -26.39
CA ASN A 157 -12.06 -44.28 -24.96
C ASN A 157 -12.90 -43.29 -24.13
N VAL A 158 -13.36 -43.76 -22.96
CA VAL A 158 -13.99 -42.94 -21.93
C VAL A 158 -12.99 -42.75 -20.80
N PHE A 159 -12.85 -41.53 -20.31
CA PHE A 159 -11.92 -41.15 -19.25
C PHE A 159 -12.69 -40.71 -18.01
N THR A 160 -12.04 -40.78 -16.84
CA THR A 160 -12.53 -40.10 -15.64
C THR A 160 -11.55 -39.01 -15.22
N LEU A 161 -12.09 -37.90 -14.75
CA LEU A 161 -11.38 -36.75 -14.22
C LEU A 161 -11.87 -36.48 -12.81
N PRO A 162 -11.07 -35.80 -11.94
CA PRO A 162 -11.55 -35.35 -10.64
C PRO A 162 -12.81 -34.48 -10.78
N ALA A 163 -13.83 -34.72 -9.98
CA ALA A 163 -15.09 -33.96 -10.04
C ALA A 163 -14.85 -32.45 -9.78
N ASP A 164 -13.87 -32.12 -8.95
CA ASP A 164 -13.50 -30.74 -8.64
C ASP A 164 -12.97 -29.98 -9.88
N ALA A 165 -12.32 -30.69 -10.82
CA ALA A 165 -11.90 -30.09 -12.07
C ALA A 165 -13.11 -29.60 -12.89
N PHE A 166 -14.23 -30.32 -12.87
CA PHE A 166 -15.45 -29.90 -13.58
C PHE A 166 -16.17 -28.72 -12.87
N ALA A 167 -15.93 -28.51 -11.59
CA ALA A 167 -16.47 -27.34 -10.88
C ALA A 167 -15.94 -26.00 -11.45
N ALA A 168 -14.81 -26.04 -12.17
CA ALA A 168 -14.28 -24.89 -12.89
C ALA A 168 -15.08 -24.57 -14.18
N VAL A 169 -16.01 -25.45 -14.62
CA VAL A 169 -16.88 -25.17 -15.77
C VAL A 169 -18.04 -24.27 -15.31
N PRO A 170 -18.04 -22.99 -15.68
CA PRO A 170 -19.02 -22.04 -15.21
C PRO A 170 -20.45 -22.39 -15.68
N SER A 171 -21.42 -22.11 -14.83
CA SER A 171 -22.84 -22.39 -15.09
C SER A 171 -23.50 -21.39 -16.05
N GLY A 172 -22.86 -20.28 -16.36
CA GLY A 172 -23.41 -19.24 -17.21
C GLY A 172 -22.38 -18.23 -17.73
N VAL A 173 -22.78 -17.42 -18.68
CA VAL A 173 -21.95 -16.41 -19.35
C VAL A 173 -21.42 -15.35 -18.38
N ASP A 174 -22.21 -15.00 -17.37
CA ASP A 174 -21.84 -13.94 -16.42
C ASP A 174 -20.63 -14.30 -15.56
N SER A 175 -20.34 -15.60 -15.40
CA SER A 175 -19.13 -16.08 -14.72
C SER A 175 -17.82 -15.74 -15.45
N PHE A 176 -17.90 -15.41 -16.73
CA PHE A 176 -16.75 -15.02 -17.56
C PHE A 176 -16.70 -13.53 -17.85
N ARG A 177 -17.73 -12.76 -17.46
CA ARG A 177 -17.76 -11.32 -17.72
C ARG A 177 -16.80 -10.59 -16.81
N GLN A 178 -16.17 -9.56 -17.35
CA GLN A 178 -15.32 -8.67 -16.55
C GLN A 178 -16.17 -7.96 -15.48
N CYS A 179 -15.89 -8.25 -14.21
CA CYS A 179 -16.59 -7.61 -13.09
C CYS A 179 -16.07 -6.21 -12.75
N ALA A 180 -14.87 -5.81 -13.21
CA ALA A 180 -14.40 -4.44 -13.07
C ALA A 180 -15.27 -3.50 -13.91
N ILE A 181 -15.72 -2.40 -13.34
CA ILE A 181 -16.52 -1.40 -14.07
C ILE A 181 -15.68 -0.50 -14.98
N LEU A 182 -14.38 -0.39 -14.68
CA LEU A 182 -13.37 0.29 -15.48
C LEU A 182 -12.34 -0.70 -15.98
N SER A 183 -11.89 -0.51 -17.22
CA SER A 183 -10.75 -1.24 -17.78
C SER A 183 -9.42 -0.55 -17.46
N CYS A 184 -9.45 0.77 -17.22
CA CYS A 184 -8.28 1.58 -16.92
C CYS A 184 -7.75 1.27 -15.51
N PRO A 185 -6.47 0.85 -15.36
CA PRO A 185 -5.84 0.72 -14.06
C PRO A 185 -5.74 2.07 -13.34
N ARG A 186 -5.79 2.05 -12.00
CA ARG A 186 -5.72 3.25 -11.17
C ARG A 186 -4.56 4.19 -11.55
N ASP A 187 -3.37 3.63 -11.71
CA ASP A 187 -2.15 4.42 -11.93
C ASP A 187 -2.11 5.07 -13.33
N GLU A 188 -2.92 4.59 -14.24
CA GLU A 188 -3.07 5.11 -15.60
C GLU A 188 -4.17 6.18 -15.72
N ILE A 189 -4.91 6.49 -14.65
CA ILE A 189 -5.92 7.54 -14.67
C ILE A 189 -5.22 8.91 -14.77
N ALA A 190 -5.42 9.60 -15.89
CA ALA A 190 -4.90 10.93 -16.18
C ALA A 190 -5.90 12.05 -15.88
N GLY A 191 -7.21 11.75 -15.88
CA GLY A 191 -8.24 12.74 -15.61
C GLY A 191 -9.57 12.12 -15.19
N LEU A 192 -10.36 12.92 -14.48
CA LEU A 192 -11.71 12.58 -14.04
C LEU A 192 -12.65 13.75 -14.37
N GLU A 193 -13.78 13.45 -14.97
CA GLU A 193 -14.85 14.42 -15.20
C GLU A 193 -16.12 13.92 -14.52
N LEU A 194 -16.63 14.67 -13.55
CA LEU A 194 -17.86 14.38 -12.84
C LEU A 194 -18.96 15.35 -13.29
N ARG A 195 -20.10 14.80 -13.68
CA ARG A 195 -21.31 15.57 -13.98
C ARG A 195 -22.38 15.23 -12.97
N VAL A 196 -22.81 16.21 -12.21
CA VAL A 196 -23.86 16.06 -11.20
C VAL A 196 -25.07 16.86 -11.66
N PRO A 197 -26.21 16.19 -11.94
CA PRO A 197 -27.42 16.89 -12.35
C PRO A 197 -27.93 17.79 -11.20
N ASP A 198 -28.33 19.02 -11.53
CA ASP A 198 -28.95 19.90 -10.54
C ASP A 198 -30.40 19.44 -10.29
N ALA A 199 -30.73 19.16 -9.02
CA ALA A 199 -32.04 18.68 -8.62
C ALA A 199 -33.17 19.73 -8.78
N LYS A 200 -32.85 21.00 -9.04
CA LYS A 200 -33.79 22.11 -9.05
C LYS A 200 -34.21 22.61 -10.42
N GLU A 201 -33.45 22.37 -11.45
CA GLU A 201 -33.77 22.82 -12.81
C GLU A 201 -33.58 21.74 -13.84
N VAL A 202 -34.69 21.28 -14.44
CA VAL A 202 -34.72 20.29 -15.55
C VAL A 202 -34.31 20.95 -16.89
N ASN A 203 -33.60 22.06 -16.86
CA ASN A 203 -33.08 22.71 -18.05
C ASN A 203 -31.66 22.23 -18.37
N GLU A 204 -31.45 21.84 -19.63
CA GLU A 204 -30.28 21.15 -20.20
C GLU A 204 -28.89 21.80 -19.97
N GLN A 205 -28.78 22.87 -19.19
CA GLN A 205 -27.54 23.66 -19.04
C GLN A 205 -26.97 23.79 -17.62
N THR A 206 -27.56 23.17 -16.62
CA THR A 206 -27.20 23.39 -15.22
C THR A 206 -26.64 22.17 -14.46
N ALA A 207 -26.04 21.22 -15.16
CA ALA A 207 -25.27 20.19 -14.48
C ALA A 207 -23.96 20.79 -13.92
N SER A 208 -23.69 20.59 -12.64
CA SER A 208 -22.38 20.91 -12.07
C SER A 208 -21.32 20.01 -12.69
N LEU A 209 -20.31 20.61 -13.28
CA LEU A 209 -19.20 19.92 -13.93
C LEU A 209 -17.94 20.14 -13.11
N VAL A 210 -17.29 19.04 -12.70
CA VAL A 210 -15.99 19.06 -12.05
C VAL A 210 -15.01 18.30 -12.91
N LYS A 211 -13.97 18.99 -13.40
CA LYS A 211 -12.85 18.36 -14.12
C LYS A 211 -11.59 18.39 -13.32
N LEU A 212 -11.00 17.23 -13.15
CA LEU A 212 -9.76 16.99 -12.43
C LEU A 212 -8.75 16.37 -13.39
N VAL A 213 -7.58 16.95 -13.46
CA VAL A 213 -6.51 16.51 -14.37
C VAL A 213 -5.23 16.30 -13.58
N ARG A 214 -4.51 15.26 -13.90
CA ARG A 214 -3.20 14.99 -13.30
C ARG A 214 -2.20 16.07 -13.75
N ASP A 215 -1.47 16.65 -12.80
CA ASP A 215 -0.46 17.69 -13.01
C ASP A 215 0.84 17.29 -12.30
N GLY A 216 1.74 16.66 -13.03
CA GLY A 216 2.94 16.05 -12.45
C GLY A 216 2.59 14.93 -11.48
N THR A 217 3.00 15.07 -10.22
CA THR A 217 2.66 14.13 -9.15
C THR A 217 1.36 14.47 -8.42
N GLY A 218 0.74 15.62 -8.73
CA GLY A 218 -0.47 16.12 -8.11
C GLY A 218 -1.70 16.10 -9.01
N TRP A 219 -2.76 16.79 -8.55
CA TRP A 219 -4.01 16.95 -9.27
C TRP A 219 -4.39 18.43 -9.34
N ARG A 220 -5.00 18.82 -10.43
CA ARG A 220 -5.55 20.16 -10.64
C ARG A 220 -7.01 20.07 -11.06
N MET A 221 -7.83 20.92 -10.48
CA MET A 221 -9.18 21.20 -10.95
C MET A 221 -9.08 22.22 -12.08
N THR A 222 -9.72 21.96 -13.22
CA THR A 222 -9.80 22.86 -14.36
C THR A 222 -11.18 23.46 -14.53
N GLU A 223 -12.23 22.77 -14.08
CA GLU A 223 -13.60 23.22 -14.06
C GLU A 223 -14.27 22.84 -12.75
N PRO A 224 -15.17 23.68 -12.19
CA PRO A 224 -15.66 24.96 -12.71
C PRO A 224 -14.67 26.12 -12.53
N ILE A 225 -13.63 25.93 -11.73
CA ILE A 225 -12.59 26.93 -11.45
C ILE A 225 -11.22 26.29 -11.53
N ALA A 226 -10.24 27.04 -12.06
CA ALA A 226 -8.86 26.59 -12.05
C ALA A 226 -8.30 26.70 -10.62
N ALA A 227 -8.03 25.55 -9.99
CA ALA A 227 -7.52 25.47 -8.62
C ALA A 227 -6.63 24.23 -8.43
N VAL A 228 -5.79 24.26 -7.41
CA VAL A 228 -5.11 23.05 -6.94
C VAL A 228 -6.17 22.12 -6.34
N ALA A 229 -6.14 20.86 -6.74
CA ALA A 229 -7.06 19.87 -6.19
C ALA A 229 -6.46 19.17 -4.96
N ASP A 230 -7.32 18.77 -4.04
CA ASP A 230 -6.94 17.92 -2.91
C ASP A 230 -6.57 16.52 -3.44
N ALA A 231 -5.27 16.27 -3.53
CA ALA A 231 -4.75 15.03 -4.09
C ALA A 231 -5.23 13.78 -3.33
N GLU A 232 -5.46 13.88 -2.03
CA GLU A 232 -5.95 12.77 -1.22
C GLU A 232 -7.41 12.45 -1.57
N ALA A 233 -8.27 13.47 -1.68
CA ALA A 233 -9.67 13.31 -2.06
C ALA A 233 -9.82 12.76 -3.49
N VAL A 234 -9.05 13.28 -4.45
CA VAL A 234 -9.09 12.80 -5.84
C VAL A 234 -8.56 11.38 -5.94
N THR A 235 -7.47 11.06 -5.24
CA THR A 235 -6.90 9.70 -5.22
C THR A 235 -7.89 8.71 -4.61
N ALA A 236 -8.56 9.08 -3.51
CA ALA A 236 -9.59 8.25 -2.90
C ALA A 236 -10.77 7.95 -3.85
N LEU A 237 -11.18 8.94 -4.66
CA LEU A 237 -12.20 8.74 -5.70
C LEU A 237 -11.67 7.78 -6.78
N ALA A 238 -10.47 8.00 -7.29
CA ALA A 238 -9.85 7.14 -8.31
C ALA A 238 -9.70 5.69 -7.81
N ASP A 239 -9.29 5.51 -6.54
CA ASP A 239 -9.19 4.19 -5.91
C ASP A 239 -10.54 3.48 -5.84
N LYS A 240 -11.58 4.19 -5.45
CA LYS A 240 -12.94 3.64 -5.37
C LYS A 240 -13.49 3.27 -6.75
N LEU A 241 -13.26 4.10 -7.76
CA LEU A 241 -13.65 3.81 -9.15
C LEU A 241 -12.93 2.58 -9.70
N ALA A 242 -11.61 2.48 -9.52
CA ALA A 242 -10.82 1.35 -9.99
C ALA A 242 -11.13 0.04 -9.22
N ALA A 243 -11.47 0.16 -7.93
CA ALA A 243 -11.86 -0.99 -7.10
C ALA A 243 -13.31 -1.43 -7.30
N ALA A 244 -14.15 -0.59 -7.92
CA ALA A 244 -15.57 -0.87 -8.04
C ALA A 244 -15.84 -2.10 -8.93
N ARG A 245 -16.81 -2.90 -8.51
CA ARG A 245 -17.17 -4.16 -9.18
C ARG A 245 -18.66 -4.20 -9.48
N VAL A 246 -18.98 -4.86 -10.57
CA VAL A 246 -20.35 -5.25 -10.91
C VAL A 246 -20.88 -6.21 -9.84
N ILE A 247 -22.07 -5.95 -9.34
CA ILE A 247 -22.78 -6.85 -8.43
C ILE A 247 -23.62 -7.84 -9.25
N ASP A 248 -24.46 -7.33 -10.17
CA ASP A 248 -25.23 -8.16 -11.07
C ASP A 248 -25.19 -7.57 -12.49
N PHE A 249 -25.08 -8.46 -13.48
CA PHE A 249 -25.25 -8.12 -14.89
C PHE A 249 -26.72 -8.17 -15.27
N THR A 250 -27.24 -7.10 -15.86
CA THR A 250 -28.68 -6.97 -16.19
C THR A 250 -28.90 -7.00 -17.68
N LEU A 251 -28.19 -6.18 -18.45
CA LEU A 251 -28.26 -6.16 -19.93
C LEU A 251 -26.83 -6.03 -20.50
N PRO A 252 -26.53 -6.76 -21.60
CA PRO A 252 -27.28 -7.90 -22.08
C PRO A 252 -27.20 -9.08 -21.10
N SER A 253 -28.20 -9.96 -21.10
CA SER A 253 -28.23 -11.21 -20.33
C SER A 253 -28.51 -12.41 -21.23
N ALA A 254 -28.23 -13.62 -20.74
CA ALA A 254 -28.52 -14.85 -21.49
C ALA A 254 -30.02 -15.04 -21.79
N SER A 255 -30.88 -14.55 -20.87
CA SER A 255 -32.34 -14.57 -21.01
C SER A 255 -32.91 -13.37 -21.78
N GLN A 256 -32.19 -12.30 -21.89
CA GLN A 256 -32.55 -11.09 -22.61
C GLN A 256 -31.35 -10.63 -23.45
N PRO A 257 -31.13 -11.23 -24.62
CA PRO A 257 -30.20 -10.66 -25.59
C PRO A 257 -30.66 -9.24 -25.92
N PRO A 258 -29.77 -8.34 -26.31
CA PRO A 258 -30.10 -6.93 -26.54
C PRO A 258 -31.30 -6.87 -27.52
N PRO A 259 -32.42 -6.23 -27.13
CA PRO A 259 -33.59 -6.14 -28.00
C PRO A 259 -33.17 -5.39 -29.28
N HIS A 260 -33.38 -6.05 -30.42
CA HIS A 260 -33.07 -5.55 -31.78
C HIS A 260 -31.57 -5.33 -32.12
N GLY A 261 -30.66 -6.04 -31.42
CA GLY A 261 -29.22 -5.91 -31.64
C GLY A 261 -28.62 -4.71 -30.90
N THR A 262 -27.28 -4.68 -30.83
CA THR A 262 -26.56 -3.48 -30.47
C THR A 262 -26.60 -2.48 -31.64
N THR A 263 -26.49 -1.19 -31.33
CA THR A 263 -26.24 -0.16 -32.36
C THR A 263 -24.92 -0.48 -33.10
N PRO A 264 -24.66 0.08 -34.27
CA PRO A 264 -23.46 -0.22 -35.05
C PRO A 264 -22.16 0.01 -34.26
N ASP A 265 -22.18 0.87 -33.27
CA ASP A 265 -21.06 1.17 -32.34
C ASP A 265 -21.00 0.22 -31.12
N GLY A 266 -21.91 -0.74 -31.00
CA GLY A 266 -21.95 -1.73 -29.92
C GLY A 266 -22.69 -1.28 -28.66
N THR A 267 -23.29 -0.08 -28.64
CA THR A 267 -24.06 0.43 -27.50
C THR A 267 -25.47 -0.16 -27.41
N LEU A 268 -26.07 -0.11 -26.21
CA LEU A 268 -27.46 -0.51 -26.03
C LEU A 268 -28.43 0.56 -26.61
N PRO A 269 -29.55 0.16 -27.24
CA PRO A 269 -30.51 1.12 -27.74
C PRO A 269 -31.14 1.91 -26.57
N ALA A 270 -31.27 3.23 -26.76
CA ALA A 270 -31.76 4.14 -25.75
C ALA A 270 -33.09 3.71 -25.10
N ALA A 271 -34.03 3.16 -25.89
CA ALA A 271 -35.30 2.68 -25.38
C ALA A 271 -35.16 1.53 -24.36
N ALA A 272 -34.09 0.74 -24.44
CA ALA A 272 -33.85 -0.37 -23.51
C ALA A 272 -33.32 0.16 -22.13
N LEU A 273 -32.91 1.40 -22.06
CA LEU A 273 -32.29 2.01 -20.85
C LEU A 273 -33.32 2.68 -19.93
N VAL A 274 -34.48 3.05 -20.47
CA VAL A 274 -35.56 3.75 -19.72
C VAL A 274 -36.00 2.99 -18.46
N PRO A 275 -36.20 1.66 -18.46
CA PRO A 275 -36.62 0.94 -17.25
C PRO A 275 -35.61 1.01 -16.09
N TYR A 276 -34.36 1.34 -16.39
CA TYR A 276 -33.26 1.43 -15.42
C TYR A 276 -33.03 2.86 -14.93
N GLY A 277 -33.93 3.79 -15.28
CA GLY A 277 -33.90 5.18 -14.82
C GLY A 277 -32.91 6.07 -15.57
N PHE A 278 -32.50 5.68 -16.78
CA PHE A 278 -31.71 6.55 -17.63
C PHE A 278 -32.65 7.47 -18.45
N THR A 279 -32.30 8.76 -18.50
CA THR A 279 -33.09 9.74 -19.24
C THR A 279 -32.73 9.67 -20.71
N VAL A 280 -33.78 9.61 -21.55
CA VAL A 280 -33.67 9.53 -23.01
C VAL A 280 -34.41 10.71 -23.62
N ASN A 281 -33.77 11.45 -24.50
CA ASN A 281 -34.37 12.55 -25.26
C ASN A 281 -34.58 12.15 -26.74
N LYS A 282 -35.03 13.08 -27.57
CA LYS A 282 -35.28 12.82 -29.00
C LYS A 282 -34.02 12.46 -29.80
N THR A 283 -32.85 12.81 -29.30
CA THR A 283 -31.54 12.56 -29.96
C THR A 283 -30.84 11.31 -29.40
N GLY A 284 -31.40 10.66 -28.37
CA GLY A 284 -30.82 9.47 -27.75
C GLY A 284 -30.70 9.57 -26.23
N LEU A 285 -29.70 8.93 -25.67
CA LEU A 285 -29.39 8.96 -24.22
C LEU A 285 -28.93 10.37 -23.84
N SER A 286 -29.57 10.96 -22.81
CA SER A 286 -29.17 12.27 -22.29
C SER A 286 -28.06 12.10 -21.25
N VAL A 287 -26.82 12.22 -21.68
CA VAL A 287 -25.64 12.18 -20.80
C VAL A 287 -25.56 13.42 -19.92
N ASP A 288 -26.00 14.58 -20.45
CA ASP A 288 -25.84 15.88 -19.77
C ASP A 288 -26.75 16.05 -18.56
N THR A 289 -27.84 15.28 -18.48
CA THR A 289 -28.79 15.31 -17.35
C THR A 289 -28.65 14.13 -16.39
N ALA A 290 -27.70 13.23 -16.64
CA ALA A 290 -27.45 12.07 -15.80
C ALA A 290 -26.24 12.29 -14.92
N LEU A 291 -26.27 11.71 -13.71
CA LEU A 291 -25.06 11.57 -12.91
C LEU A 291 -24.05 10.70 -13.67
N SER A 292 -22.88 11.25 -13.96
CA SER A 292 -21.88 10.50 -14.69
C SER A 292 -20.46 10.81 -14.20
N VAL A 293 -19.58 9.85 -14.40
CA VAL A 293 -18.14 10.01 -14.26
C VAL A 293 -17.46 9.53 -15.54
N THR A 294 -16.63 10.38 -16.09
CA THR A 294 -15.78 10.06 -17.24
C THR A 294 -14.34 9.98 -16.77
N VAL A 295 -13.69 8.88 -17.07
CA VAL A 295 -12.29 8.60 -16.75
C VAL A 295 -11.49 8.74 -18.02
N LEU A 296 -10.45 9.57 -18.00
CA LEU A 296 -9.46 9.72 -19.05
C LEU A 296 -8.19 8.98 -18.63
N ALA A 297 -7.75 8.01 -19.42
CA ALA A 297 -6.51 7.28 -19.19
C ALA A 297 -5.30 8.00 -19.83
N MET A 298 -4.08 7.63 -19.40
CA MET A 298 -2.83 8.20 -19.93
C MET A 298 -2.59 7.89 -21.40
N ASP A 299 -3.13 6.79 -21.92
CA ASP A 299 -3.09 6.43 -23.35
C ASP A 299 -4.09 7.21 -24.20
N GLY A 300 -4.90 8.08 -23.57
CA GLY A 300 -5.95 8.86 -24.21
C GLY A 300 -7.29 8.13 -24.36
N SER A 301 -7.41 6.89 -23.90
CA SER A 301 -8.68 6.20 -23.86
C SER A 301 -9.64 6.84 -22.85
N VAL A 302 -10.93 6.81 -23.16
CA VAL A 302 -11.99 7.44 -22.37
C VAL A 302 -13.05 6.39 -22.02
N GLU A 303 -13.35 6.25 -20.73
CA GLU A 303 -14.44 5.41 -20.25
C GLU A 303 -15.45 6.26 -19.48
N THR A 304 -16.74 6.10 -19.80
CA THR A 304 -17.83 6.83 -19.13
C THR A 304 -18.76 5.87 -18.42
N ILE A 305 -19.07 6.16 -17.17
CA ILE A 305 -20.06 5.47 -16.35
C ILE A 305 -21.22 6.45 -16.12
N LEU A 306 -22.43 6.06 -16.49
CA LEU A 306 -23.65 6.79 -16.16
C LEU A 306 -24.39 6.04 -15.05
N PHE A 307 -24.87 6.76 -14.05
CA PHE A 307 -25.69 6.19 -12.97
C PHE A 307 -27.17 6.43 -13.25
N GLY A 308 -27.95 5.35 -13.18
CA GLY A 308 -29.40 5.37 -13.36
C GLY A 308 -30.17 5.39 -12.04
N GLY A 309 -31.34 4.74 -12.03
CA GLY A 309 -32.21 4.62 -10.87
C GLY A 309 -31.72 3.59 -9.84
N VAL A 310 -32.52 3.46 -8.76
CA VAL A 310 -32.27 2.48 -7.68
C VAL A 310 -32.50 1.05 -8.21
N ALA A 311 -31.52 0.19 -8.00
CA ALA A 311 -31.56 -1.22 -8.42
C ALA A 311 -31.99 -2.18 -7.30
N GLY A 312 -32.15 -1.68 -6.06
CA GLY A 312 -32.49 -2.46 -4.87
C GLY A 312 -31.89 -1.85 -3.62
N THR A 313 -31.88 -2.59 -2.53
CA THR A 313 -31.27 -2.12 -1.27
C THR A 313 -29.77 -1.90 -1.48
N ASN A 314 -29.33 -0.64 -1.27
CA ASN A 314 -27.94 -0.22 -1.41
C ASN A 314 -27.31 -0.46 -2.79
N ARG A 315 -28.13 -0.46 -3.85
CA ARG A 315 -27.68 -0.67 -5.23
C ARG A 315 -28.29 0.34 -6.18
N VAL A 316 -27.52 0.73 -7.19
CA VAL A 316 -27.95 1.60 -8.29
C VAL A 316 -27.60 0.95 -9.62
N TRP A 317 -28.40 1.27 -10.64
CA TRP A 317 -28.08 0.89 -12.00
C TRP A 317 -26.93 1.76 -12.53
N ALA A 318 -26.02 1.12 -13.26
CA ALA A 318 -24.96 1.83 -13.96
C ALA A 318 -24.88 1.33 -15.41
N LEU A 319 -24.71 2.27 -16.33
CA LEU A 319 -24.39 2.01 -17.72
C LEU A 319 -22.87 2.12 -17.88
N VAL A 320 -22.25 1.02 -18.23
CA VAL A 320 -20.79 0.86 -18.29
C VAL A 320 -20.34 0.38 -19.68
N GLN A 321 -19.02 0.20 -19.86
CA GLN A 321 -18.45 -0.26 -21.13
C GLN A 321 -18.86 0.63 -22.30
N ASN A 322 -18.80 1.94 -22.07
CA ASN A 322 -19.19 2.96 -23.05
C ASN A 322 -20.60 2.75 -23.63
N GLY A 323 -21.54 2.38 -22.78
CA GLY A 323 -22.94 2.22 -23.16
C GLY A 323 -23.33 0.80 -23.60
N ALA A 324 -22.44 -0.18 -23.52
CA ALA A 324 -22.70 -1.55 -23.97
C ALA A 324 -23.35 -2.45 -22.89
N ALA A 325 -23.34 -2.07 -21.62
CA ALA A 325 -23.88 -2.91 -20.55
C ALA A 325 -24.57 -2.11 -19.45
N VAL A 326 -25.74 -2.58 -19.01
CA VAL A 326 -26.40 -2.16 -17.76
C VAL A 326 -26.09 -3.18 -16.67
N VAL A 327 -25.59 -2.68 -15.56
CA VAL A 327 -25.19 -3.48 -14.40
C VAL A 327 -25.73 -2.86 -13.12
N SER A 328 -25.76 -3.62 -12.03
CA SER A 328 -25.95 -3.03 -10.70
C SER A 328 -24.61 -2.87 -9.99
N VAL A 329 -24.42 -1.73 -9.32
CA VAL A 329 -23.24 -1.40 -8.53
C VAL A 329 -23.65 -0.91 -7.14
N ASP A 330 -22.70 -0.84 -6.22
CA ASP A 330 -22.95 -0.29 -4.88
C ASP A 330 -23.36 1.19 -4.95
N ALA A 331 -24.41 1.56 -4.22
CA ALA A 331 -24.96 2.92 -4.22
C ALA A 331 -23.95 3.95 -3.68
N SER A 332 -23.02 3.54 -2.81
CA SER A 332 -21.99 4.43 -2.27
C SER A 332 -21.07 5.01 -3.34
N LEU A 333 -20.89 4.29 -4.45
CA LEU A 333 -20.11 4.78 -5.59
C LEU A 333 -20.80 5.97 -6.27
N ALA A 334 -22.12 5.89 -6.48
CA ALA A 334 -22.89 6.98 -7.06
C ALA A 334 -22.92 8.21 -6.12
N GLU A 335 -23.04 7.97 -4.81
CA GLU A 335 -22.97 9.06 -3.82
C GLU A 335 -21.61 9.74 -3.82
N LEU A 336 -20.53 8.99 -3.95
CA LEU A 336 -19.19 9.56 -4.06
C LEU A 336 -19.03 10.41 -5.32
N CYS A 337 -19.61 9.98 -6.45
CA CYS A 337 -19.59 10.72 -7.71
C CYS A 337 -20.53 11.96 -7.71
N ARG A 338 -21.41 12.13 -6.72
CA ARG A 338 -22.23 13.34 -6.51
C ARG A 338 -21.46 14.47 -5.84
N ALA A 339 -20.20 14.25 -5.49
CA ALA A 339 -19.39 15.25 -4.82
C ALA A 339 -19.21 16.50 -5.71
N HIS A 340 -19.42 17.67 -5.12
CA HIS A 340 -19.23 18.97 -5.77
C HIS A 340 -17.77 19.42 -5.69
N GLU A 341 -17.45 20.51 -6.37
CA GLU A 341 -16.12 21.11 -6.44
C GLU A 341 -15.44 21.30 -5.07
N ALA A 342 -16.22 21.69 -4.06
CA ALA A 342 -15.73 21.92 -2.71
C ALA A 342 -15.08 20.68 -2.05
N ALA A 343 -15.49 19.47 -2.47
CA ALA A 343 -14.91 18.22 -1.97
C ALA A 343 -13.51 17.93 -2.54
N PHE A 344 -13.22 18.49 -3.69
CA PHE A 344 -11.95 18.26 -4.41
C PHE A 344 -11.02 19.47 -4.42
N ARG A 345 -11.48 20.60 -3.90
CA ARG A 345 -10.64 21.80 -3.82
C ARG A 345 -9.65 21.65 -2.68
N ASP A 346 -8.38 21.87 -2.95
CA ASP A 346 -7.38 21.98 -1.89
C ASP A 346 -7.69 23.20 -1.03
N THR A 347 -8.16 22.96 0.19
CA THR A 347 -8.47 23.98 1.18
C THR A 347 -7.33 24.19 2.16
N ARG A 348 -6.18 23.56 1.95
CA ARG A 348 -5.01 23.75 2.80
C ARG A 348 -4.56 25.21 2.72
N VAL A 349 -4.16 25.72 3.86
CA VAL A 349 -3.68 27.10 4.00
C VAL A 349 -2.32 27.25 3.32
N PHE A 350 -1.47 26.22 3.45
CA PHE A 350 -0.18 26.14 2.81
C PHE A 350 -0.21 25.00 1.78
N SER A 351 -0.32 25.35 0.51
CA SER A 351 -0.20 24.39 -0.61
C SER A 351 1.05 24.71 -1.42
N PHE A 352 1.81 23.67 -1.75
CA PHE A 352 3.08 23.77 -2.47
C PHE A 352 2.99 23.03 -3.79
N LYS A 353 3.79 23.45 -4.75
CA LYS A 353 3.98 22.68 -5.98
C LYS A 353 4.81 21.43 -5.68
N ALA A 354 4.73 20.44 -6.58
CA ALA A 354 5.40 19.16 -6.40
C ALA A 354 6.94 19.25 -6.33
N ASP A 355 7.52 20.31 -6.91
CA ASP A 355 8.94 20.59 -6.94
C ASP A 355 9.42 21.52 -5.81
N GLU A 356 8.49 22.03 -4.99
CA GLU A 356 8.82 22.86 -3.85
C GLU A 356 9.08 22.04 -2.61
N ALA A 357 10.28 22.16 -2.05
CA ALA A 357 10.61 21.55 -0.77
C ALA A 357 10.44 22.54 0.38
N LEU A 358 9.92 22.07 1.50
CA LEU A 358 9.82 22.83 2.74
C LEU A 358 11.22 23.09 3.28
N LYS A 359 11.55 24.38 3.50
CA LYS A 359 12.82 24.83 4.05
C LYS A 359 12.73 25.10 5.54
N SER A 360 11.76 25.89 5.97
CA SER A 360 11.56 26.22 7.38
C SER A 360 10.10 26.54 7.70
N VAL A 361 9.77 26.39 8.98
CA VAL A 361 8.48 26.81 9.57
C VAL A 361 8.77 27.74 10.73
N SER A 362 8.17 28.92 10.73
CA SER A 362 8.25 29.84 11.85
C SER A 362 6.92 29.92 12.58
N ILE A 363 7.00 29.93 13.91
CA ILE A 363 5.86 29.98 14.81
C ILE A 363 6.12 31.11 15.80
N THR A 364 5.23 32.10 15.83
CA THR A 364 5.29 33.21 16.78
C THR A 364 4.18 33.06 17.81
N ALA A 365 4.57 32.84 19.04
CA ALA A 365 3.65 32.75 20.18
C ALA A 365 4.18 33.61 21.34
N ASN A 366 3.33 34.40 21.99
CA ASN A 366 3.70 35.23 23.14
C ASN A 366 4.94 36.11 22.89
N SER A 367 5.06 36.70 21.70
CA SER A 367 6.21 37.52 21.25
C SER A 367 7.53 36.75 21.10
N LEU A 368 7.55 35.44 21.26
CA LEU A 368 8.70 34.58 20.95
C LEU A 368 8.51 33.97 19.57
N VAL A 369 9.59 34.00 18.78
CA VAL A 369 9.64 33.40 17.45
C VAL A 369 10.48 32.14 17.53
N TYR A 370 9.88 31.04 17.09
CA TYR A 370 10.55 29.76 16.93
C TYR A 370 10.64 29.43 15.46
N VAL A 371 11.80 29.04 14.99
CA VAL A 371 12.03 28.64 13.62
C VAL A 371 12.54 27.21 13.62
N LEU A 372 11.79 26.32 12.98
CA LEU A 372 12.20 24.96 12.67
C LEU A 372 12.71 24.93 11.23
N GLY A 373 14.00 24.64 11.05
CA GLY A 373 14.61 24.46 9.75
C GLY A 373 14.97 23.00 9.49
N ARG A 374 15.14 22.65 8.23
CA ARG A 374 15.70 21.37 7.81
C ARG A 374 17.13 21.55 7.34
N ASP A 375 18.02 20.66 7.78
CA ASP A 375 19.37 20.58 7.24
C ASP A 375 19.40 19.87 5.87
N THR A 376 20.58 19.80 5.26
CA THR A 376 20.80 19.14 3.96
C THR A 376 20.52 17.63 3.99
N ASN A 377 20.50 17.01 5.16
CA ASN A 377 20.18 15.58 5.36
C ASN A 377 18.68 15.38 5.68
N GLY A 378 17.90 16.46 5.70
CA GLY A 378 16.47 16.41 6.00
C GLY A 378 16.15 16.36 7.51
N ILE A 379 17.14 16.54 8.39
CA ILE A 379 16.99 16.49 9.84
C ILE A 379 16.48 17.84 10.35
N TRP A 380 15.48 17.82 11.23
CA TRP A 380 14.93 19.03 11.85
C TRP A 380 15.87 19.61 12.88
N ARG A 381 15.99 20.92 12.88
CA ARG A 381 16.71 21.71 13.88
C ARG A 381 15.91 22.95 14.26
N ILE A 382 16.17 23.49 15.43
CA ILE A 382 15.68 24.79 15.85
C ILE A 382 16.71 25.82 15.39
N ASP A 383 16.29 26.81 14.59
CA ASP A 383 17.14 27.91 14.10
C ASP A 383 16.96 29.20 14.94
N ALA A 384 15.80 29.34 15.60
CA ALA A 384 15.52 30.42 16.53
C ALA A 384 14.60 29.92 17.67
N PRO A 385 14.72 30.48 18.89
CA PRO A 385 15.56 31.60 19.33
C PRO A 385 17.05 31.24 19.48
N VAL A 386 17.39 29.97 19.50
CA VAL A 386 18.76 29.44 19.59
C VAL A 386 18.91 28.29 18.62
N VAL A 387 20.07 28.19 18.00
CA VAL A 387 20.38 27.05 17.11
C VAL A 387 20.61 25.80 17.96
N ALA A 388 19.72 24.83 17.80
CA ALA A 388 19.75 23.60 18.60
C ALA A 388 19.18 22.40 17.83
N PRO A 389 19.58 21.16 18.19
CA PRO A 389 18.92 19.97 17.68
C PRO A 389 17.45 19.95 18.10
N ALA A 390 16.56 19.65 17.16
CA ALA A 390 15.14 19.44 17.44
C ALA A 390 14.86 17.97 17.80
N ASP A 391 13.79 17.75 18.55
CA ASP A 391 13.16 16.44 18.65
C ASP A 391 12.50 16.12 17.31
N GLN A 392 12.98 15.08 16.63
CA GLN A 392 12.57 14.76 15.27
C GLN A 392 11.09 14.39 15.17
N ALA A 393 10.59 13.63 16.15
CA ALA A 393 9.19 13.18 16.16
C ALA A 393 8.24 14.36 16.41
N MET A 394 8.55 15.18 17.41
CA MET A 394 7.73 16.35 17.76
C MET A 394 7.75 17.42 16.67
N ALA A 395 8.91 17.67 16.07
CA ALA A 395 9.05 18.62 14.97
C ALA A 395 8.29 18.14 13.73
N ALA A 396 8.40 16.87 13.40
CA ALA A 396 7.66 16.29 12.26
C ALA A 396 6.14 16.34 12.45
N ASP A 397 5.64 15.96 13.64
CA ASP A 397 4.19 16.02 13.97
C ASP A 397 3.65 17.45 13.90
N LEU A 398 4.38 18.40 14.46
CA LEU A 398 3.97 19.81 14.43
C LEU A 398 3.93 20.37 13.00
N VAL A 399 4.97 20.08 12.22
CA VAL A 399 5.03 20.54 10.82
C VAL A 399 3.95 19.87 10.01
N GLU A 400 3.71 18.58 10.19
CA GLU A 400 2.63 17.86 9.51
C GLU A 400 1.25 18.49 9.81
N LYS A 401 0.98 18.84 11.07
CA LYS A 401 -0.25 19.56 11.46
C LYS A 401 -0.37 20.91 10.77
N ILE A 402 0.72 21.67 10.70
CA ILE A 402 0.75 22.97 10.01
C ILE A 402 0.46 22.79 8.51
N LEU A 403 1.06 21.79 7.87
CA LEU A 403 0.85 21.54 6.45
C LEU A 403 -0.55 21.01 6.13
N LYS A 404 -1.21 20.36 7.09
CA LYS A 404 -2.61 19.88 6.98
C LYS A 404 -3.65 20.95 7.36
N LEU A 405 -3.22 22.11 7.82
CA LEU A 405 -4.12 23.20 8.23
C LEU A 405 -5.02 23.62 7.05
N LYS A 406 -6.31 23.60 7.27
CA LYS A 406 -7.33 23.99 6.27
C LYS A 406 -7.91 25.39 6.58
N GLN A 407 -8.41 26.06 5.56
CA GLN A 407 -9.01 27.38 5.70
C GLN A 407 -10.17 27.41 6.71
N ASN A 408 -10.93 26.33 6.82
CA ASN A 408 -12.01 26.19 7.79
C ASN A 408 -11.52 26.13 9.24
N ASP A 409 -10.28 25.65 9.46
CA ASP A 409 -9.68 25.59 10.80
C ASP A 409 -9.30 26.98 11.33
N LEU A 410 -9.21 27.97 10.44
CA LEU A 410 -8.99 29.38 10.75
C LEU A 410 -10.29 30.15 11.09
N ALA A 411 -11.45 29.48 11.02
CA ALA A 411 -12.73 30.13 11.29
C ALA A 411 -12.75 30.67 12.73
N ARG A 412 -12.91 31.98 12.85
CA ARG A 412 -13.03 32.64 14.13
C ARG A 412 -14.28 32.16 14.88
N PRO A 413 -14.18 31.92 16.20
CA PRO A 413 -15.38 31.62 17.00
C PRO A 413 -16.41 32.70 16.83
N ASP A 414 -17.69 32.31 16.72
CA ASP A 414 -18.86 33.20 16.59
C ASP A 414 -18.75 34.38 17.58
N PRO A 415 -18.81 35.65 17.09
CA PRO A 415 -18.67 36.82 17.94
C PRO A 415 -19.76 36.92 19.05
N LYS A 416 -20.80 36.09 18.99
CA LYS A 416 -21.79 35.91 20.04
C LYS A 416 -21.34 35.06 21.23
N ASN A 417 -20.26 34.28 21.06
CA ASN A 417 -19.72 33.44 22.12
C ASN A 417 -18.68 34.25 22.93
N LYS A 418 -19.11 34.84 24.05
CA LYS A 418 -18.27 35.67 24.96
C LYS A 418 -17.17 34.91 25.72
N LYS A 419 -16.73 33.77 25.24
CA LYS A 419 -15.50 33.13 25.73
C LYS A 419 -14.31 33.95 25.25
N LYS A 420 -13.31 34.14 26.15
CA LYS A 420 -12.03 34.78 25.87
C LYS A 420 -11.55 34.44 24.43
N PRO A 421 -11.09 35.44 23.63
CA PRO A 421 -10.53 35.13 22.32
C PRO A 421 -9.44 34.08 22.50
N ALA A 422 -9.53 33.03 21.72
CA ALA A 422 -8.48 31.99 21.70
C ALA A 422 -7.15 32.72 21.41
N GLN A 423 -6.11 32.36 22.15
CA GLN A 423 -4.77 32.88 21.90
C GLN A 423 -4.38 32.52 20.47
N GLU A 424 -4.04 33.49 19.65
CA GLU A 424 -3.62 33.27 18.27
C GLU A 424 -2.10 33.09 18.20
N ILE A 425 -1.68 32.14 17.42
CA ILE A 425 -0.28 31.86 17.08
C ILE A 425 -0.10 32.26 15.62
N GLN A 426 0.95 32.99 15.29
CA GLN A 426 1.29 33.29 13.91
C GLN A 426 2.18 32.18 13.35
N VAL A 427 1.77 31.60 12.22
CA VAL A 427 2.51 30.55 11.54
C VAL A 427 2.91 31.03 10.16
N ALA A 428 4.18 30.96 9.81
CA ALA A 428 4.68 31.21 8.47
C ALA A 428 5.52 30.04 7.97
N VAL A 429 5.51 29.81 6.68
CA VAL A 429 6.20 28.69 6.03
C VAL A 429 7.09 29.23 4.92
N GLU A 430 8.33 28.75 4.86
CA GLU A 430 9.28 29.03 3.80
C GLU A 430 9.59 27.76 3.02
N THR A 431 9.47 27.83 1.70
CA THR A 431 9.87 26.78 0.78
C THR A 431 11.14 27.15 0.02
N THR A 432 11.64 26.26 -0.79
CA THR A 432 12.77 26.54 -1.71
C THR A 432 12.45 27.60 -2.76
N ALA A 433 11.18 27.83 -3.06
CA ALA A 433 10.73 28.75 -4.10
C ALA A 433 10.11 30.05 -3.55
N ALA A 434 9.48 30.02 -2.37
CA ALA A 434 8.72 31.17 -1.86
C ALA A 434 8.66 31.21 -0.31
N SER A 435 8.42 32.42 0.22
CA SER A 435 8.04 32.63 1.62
C SER A 435 6.55 32.91 1.69
N HIS A 436 5.80 32.11 2.41
CA HIS A 436 4.37 32.29 2.63
C HIS A 436 4.13 33.23 3.81
N ALA A 437 3.19 34.17 3.64
CA ALA A 437 2.86 35.15 4.66
C ALA A 437 2.42 34.46 5.98
N ALA A 438 2.71 35.13 7.09
CA ALA A 438 2.29 34.63 8.40
C ALA A 438 0.76 34.65 8.52
N ILE A 439 0.20 33.58 9.03
CA ILE A 439 -1.24 33.36 9.19
C ILE A 439 -1.54 33.13 10.66
N ALA A 440 -2.58 33.78 11.15
CA ALA A 440 -3.08 33.60 12.51
C ALA A 440 -3.83 32.26 12.62
N VAL A 441 -3.36 31.40 13.50
CA VAL A 441 -3.95 30.08 13.78
C VAL A 441 -4.40 30.05 15.25
N PRO A 442 -5.61 29.57 15.57
CA PRO A 442 -6.00 29.37 16.96
C PRO A 442 -5.06 28.43 17.70
N ALA A 443 -4.59 28.79 18.88
CA ALA A 443 -3.62 27.99 19.63
C ALA A 443 -4.14 26.58 19.99
N ASP A 444 -5.43 26.42 20.16
CA ASP A 444 -6.11 25.16 20.45
C ASP A 444 -6.10 24.17 19.26
N TYR A 445 -5.85 24.64 18.03
CA TYR A 445 -5.68 23.78 16.86
C TYR A 445 -4.54 22.75 17.07
N PHE A 446 -3.46 23.15 17.72
CA PHE A 446 -2.32 22.28 17.97
C PHE A 446 -2.54 21.30 19.14
N GLY A 447 -3.70 21.36 19.79
CA GLY A 447 -4.01 20.57 20.98
C GLY A 447 -3.54 21.27 22.26
N ARG A 448 -2.79 20.58 23.13
CA ARG A 448 -2.21 21.19 24.32
C ARG A 448 -1.24 22.30 23.94
N ASP A 449 -1.07 23.30 24.84
CA ASP A 449 -0.05 24.32 24.69
C ASP A 449 1.22 23.66 24.17
N VAL A 450 1.61 23.96 22.93
CA VAL A 450 2.87 23.47 22.38
C VAL A 450 3.95 24.12 23.19
N SER A 451 4.44 23.41 24.17
CA SER A 451 5.63 23.82 24.92
C SER A 451 6.81 23.68 23.98
N PHE A 452 7.35 24.79 23.56
CA PHE A 452 8.50 24.78 22.67
C PHE A 452 9.75 24.14 23.29
N ALA A 453 9.77 23.97 24.63
CA ALA A 453 10.72 23.14 25.34
C ALA A 453 10.65 21.67 24.87
N ASP A 454 9.47 21.21 24.44
CA ASP A 454 9.29 19.85 23.91
C ASP A 454 9.83 19.68 22.49
N LEU A 455 9.99 20.76 21.73
CA LEU A 455 10.58 20.73 20.39
C LEU A 455 12.10 20.56 20.40
N ARG A 456 12.77 20.85 21.51
CA ARG A 456 14.22 20.65 21.62
C ARG A 456 14.53 19.19 21.91
N SER A 457 15.55 18.65 21.25
CA SER A 457 16.07 17.33 21.56
C SER A 457 16.42 17.22 23.03
N LYS A 458 15.93 16.17 23.68
CA LYS A 458 16.22 15.84 25.09
C LYS A 458 17.53 15.11 25.27
N THR A 459 18.24 14.82 24.19
CA THR A 459 19.57 14.22 24.22
C THR A 459 20.60 15.29 24.58
N LEU A 460 21.18 15.20 25.78
CA LEU A 460 22.24 16.12 26.24
C LEU A 460 23.58 15.76 25.61
N LEU A 461 23.87 14.46 25.55
CA LEU A 461 25.16 13.97 25.09
C LEU A 461 25.01 12.56 24.55
N THR A 462 25.61 12.32 23.39
CA THR A 462 25.83 10.97 22.84
C THR A 462 27.34 10.80 22.64
N LEU A 463 27.88 9.71 23.15
CA LEU A 463 29.30 9.36 23.03
C LEU A 463 29.46 7.91 22.63
N ASP A 464 30.46 7.64 21.81
CA ASP A 464 30.97 6.29 21.67
C ASP A 464 31.92 5.98 22.83
N PRO A 465 31.55 5.05 23.75
CA PRO A 465 32.39 4.70 24.90
C PRO A 465 33.80 4.27 24.54
N THR A 466 34.01 3.73 23.34
CA THR A 466 35.34 3.25 22.88
C THR A 466 36.32 4.41 22.58
N THR A 467 35.81 5.60 22.33
CA THR A 467 36.61 6.79 22.05
C THR A 467 37.04 7.53 23.31
N VAL A 468 36.49 7.20 24.46
CA VAL A 468 36.79 7.86 25.72
C VAL A 468 38.17 7.44 26.21
N ARG A 469 39.01 8.43 26.55
CA ARG A 469 40.40 8.21 27.04
C ARG A 469 40.60 8.65 28.48
N ARG A 470 39.81 9.58 28.97
CA ARG A 470 39.89 10.07 30.36
C ARG A 470 38.51 10.41 30.88
N LEU A 471 38.25 10.04 32.11
CA LEU A 471 37.05 10.38 32.86
C LEU A 471 37.43 11.00 34.22
N SER A 472 36.65 11.98 34.65
CA SER A 472 36.76 12.54 35.99
C SER A 472 35.39 12.96 36.49
N VAL A 473 35.04 12.61 37.70
CA VAL A 473 33.81 13.00 38.38
C VAL A 473 34.17 13.83 39.60
N LYS A 474 33.84 15.12 39.56
CA LYS A 474 34.03 16.05 40.67
C LYS A 474 32.68 16.32 41.33
N THR A 475 32.58 16.01 42.60
CA THR A 475 31.41 16.30 43.45
C THR A 475 31.75 17.34 44.51
N ASP A 476 30.78 17.77 45.30
CA ASP A 476 30.96 18.72 46.42
C ASP A 476 31.91 18.21 47.50
N SER A 477 32.24 16.93 47.55
CA SER A 477 33.19 16.32 48.47
C SER A 477 34.65 16.75 48.23
N GLY A 478 34.91 17.48 47.15
CA GLY A 478 36.21 18.14 46.87
C GLY A 478 37.22 17.27 46.12
N GLU A 479 37.23 15.98 46.28
CA GLU A 479 38.10 15.06 45.52
C GLU A 479 37.53 14.81 44.13
N ALA A 480 38.39 14.88 43.10
CA ALA A 480 38.02 14.60 41.72
C ALA A 480 38.87 13.45 41.17
N PRO A 481 38.58 12.19 41.51
CA PRO A 481 39.35 11.09 40.97
C PRO A 481 39.23 11.09 39.44
N ALA A 482 40.37 11.08 38.77
CA ALA A 482 40.46 10.96 37.32
C ALA A 482 41.03 9.61 36.95
N VAL A 483 40.44 8.97 35.97
CA VAL A 483 40.89 7.70 35.41
C VAL A 483 41.26 7.87 33.93
N VAL A 484 42.34 7.21 33.53
CA VAL A 484 42.86 7.24 32.15
C VAL A 484 42.90 5.82 31.59
N PHE A 485 42.52 5.68 30.35
CA PHE A 485 42.52 4.40 29.67
C PHE A 485 43.90 4.06 29.14
N ASP A 486 44.48 2.95 29.63
CA ASP A 486 45.70 2.35 29.07
C ASP A 486 45.36 1.43 27.92
N ALA A 487 45.55 1.91 26.68
CA ALA A 487 45.26 1.16 25.49
C ALA A 487 46.11 -0.11 25.31
N THR A 488 47.31 -0.15 25.94
CA THR A 488 48.21 -1.29 25.82
C THR A 488 47.74 -2.48 26.65
N ARG A 489 47.13 -2.22 27.80
CA ARG A 489 46.66 -3.23 28.75
C ARG A 489 45.13 -3.38 28.73
N ALA A 490 44.45 -2.49 28.00
CA ALA A 490 42.97 -2.41 27.96
C ALA A 490 42.35 -2.24 29.37
N VAL A 491 42.97 -1.45 30.24
CA VAL A 491 42.51 -1.21 31.60
C VAL A 491 42.44 0.29 31.92
N TRP A 492 41.59 0.65 32.87
CA TRP A 492 41.49 2.01 33.39
C TRP A 492 42.32 2.14 34.66
N ASN A 493 43.20 3.12 34.72
CA ASN A 493 44.06 3.39 35.85
C ASN A 493 43.78 4.79 36.44
N LEU A 494 43.97 4.95 37.74
CA LEU A 494 43.95 6.28 38.33
C LEU A 494 45.07 7.13 37.72
N GLU A 495 44.76 8.37 37.30
CA GLU A 495 45.72 9.32 36.74
C GLU A 495 46.77 9.73 37.79
N LYS A 496 46.33 9.86 39.06
CA LYS A 496 47.19 10.10 40.20
C LYS A 496 46.95 9.03 41.26
N PRO A 497 47.99 8.41 41.81
CA PRO A 497 47.82 7.47 42.90
C PRO A 497 47.09 8.14 44.09
N MET A 498 46.08 7.44 44.62
CA MET A 498 45.34 7.82 45.82
C MET A 498 45.59 6.74 46.85
N GLU A 499 46.00 7.13 48.08
CA GLU A 499 46.33 6.18 49.12
C GLU A 499 45.10 5.32 49.50
N GLY A 500 45.27 4.01 49.43
CA GLY A 500 44.20 3.04 49.74
C GLY A 500 43.06 2.93 48.71
N LYS A 501 43.13 3.60 47.52
CA LYS A 501 42.09 3.57 46.50
C LYS A 501 42.61 2.98 45.17
N ARG A 502 41.72 2.26 44.47
CA ARG A 502 41.94 1.75 43.11
C ARG A 502 40.83 2.23 42.18
N SER A 503 41.07 2.16 40.89
CA SER A 503 40.02 2.39 39.92
C SER A 503 38.98 1.26 39.95
N SER A 504 37.71 1.60 40.01
CA SER A 504 36.61 0.61 39.99
C SER A 504 36.15 0.33 38.58
N PRO A 505 36.49 -0.84 38.00
CA PRO A 505 36.07 -1.19 36.62
C PRO A 505 34.56 -1.22 36.44
N THR A 506 33.83 -1.62 37.49
CA THR A 506 32.37 -1.68 37.49
C THR A 506 31.73 -0.30 37.42
N ALA A 507 32.24 0.65 38.25
CA ALA A 507 31.78 2.03 38.28
C ALA A 507 32.08 2.75 36.94
N ILE A 508 33.29 2.55 36.41
CA ILE A 508 33.72 3.12 35.13
C ILE A 508 32.82 2.60 33.99
N LYS A 509 32.56 1.30 33.92
CA LYS A 509 31.68 0.72 32.92
C LYS A 509 30.23 1.25 33.02
N ALA A 510 29.73 1.39 34.25
CA ALA A 510 28.41 1.98 34.50
C ALA A 510 28.34 3.44 34.01
N LEU A 511 29.35 4.25 34.32
CA LEU A 511 29.43 5.63 33.87
C LEU A 511 29.54 5.71 32.33
N LEU A 512 30.41 4.92 31.70
CA LEU A 512 30.54 4.87 30.25
C LEU A 512 29.22 4.49 29.57
N THR A 513 28.48 3.52 30.14
CA THR A 513 27.17 3.14 29.67
C THR A 513 26.17 4.29 29.79
N ALA A 514 26.19 5.02 30.89
CA ALA A 514 25.31 6.19 31.07
C ALA A 514 25.68 7.34 30.11
N LEU A 515 26.97 7.53 29.83
CA LEU A 515 27.47 8.58 28.91
C LEU A 515 27.26 8.24 27.45
N ALA A 516 27.04 6.97 27.09
CA ALA A 516 26.76 6.56 25.71
C ALA A 516 25.51 7.28 25.15
N ASN A 517 24.51 7.51 26.00
CA ASN A 517 23.34 8.32 25.67
C ASN A 517 22.77 8.97 26.94
N VAL A 518 23.03 10.25 27.13
CA VAL A 518 22.49 11.01 28.27
C VAL A 518 21.21 11.71 27.83
N GLU A 519 20.07 11.19 28.25
CA GLU A 519 18.78 11.77 27.97
C GLU A 519 18.17 12.51 29.15
N ALA A 520 17.54 13.65 28.88
CA ALA A 520 16.73 14.40 29.81
C ALA A 520 15.30 13.92 29.85
N VAL A 521 14.65 14.07 30.97
CA VAL A 521 13.21 13.92 31.13
C VAL A 521 12.48 15.10 30.49
N SER A 522 13.01 16.31 30.69
CA SER A 522 12.44 17.55 30.14
C SER A 522 13.53 18.60 29.91
N VAL A 523 13.19 19.61 29.11
CA VAL A 523 13.96 20.83 28.94
C VAL A 523 13.35 21.89 29.82
N GLU A 524 14.11 22.42 30.78
CA GLU A 524 13.69 23.49 31.70
C GLU A 524 13.70 24.86 31.01
N THR A 525 14.76 25.13 30.23
CA THR A 525 14.91 26.39 29.51
C THR A 525 15.62 26.13 28.18
N VAL A 526 15.04 26.58 27.08
CA VAL A 526 15.57 26.38 25.71
C VAL A 526 16.70 27.37 25.41
N ALA A 527 16.61 28.60 25.89
CA ALA A 527 17.60 29.67 25.76
C ALA A 527 17.94 30.17 27.16
N ALA A 528 18.86 29.49 27.82
CA ALA A 528 19.18 29.75 29.21
C ALA A 528 20.08 31.00 29.37
N THR A 529 19.67 31.89 30.25
CA THR A 529 20.43 33.05 30.65
C THR A 529 21.36 32.72 31.84
N PRO A 530 22.35 33.57 32.15
CA PRO A 530 23.16 33.40 33.37
C PRO A 530 22.34 33.38 34.67
N ALA A 531 21.15 33.99 34.67
CA ALA A 531 20.22 33.93 35.79
C ALA A 531 19.58 32.54 35.94
N ASP A 532 19.26 31.88 34.82
CA ASP A 532 18.70 30.52 34.83
C ASP A 532 19.72 29.50 35.31
N PHE A 533 20.99 29.63 34.88
CA PHE A 533 22.07 28.77 35.38
C PHE A 533 22.23 28.91 36.89
N ARG A 534 22.19 30.15 37.44
CA ARG A 534 22.21 30.39 38.88
C ARG A 534 21.00 29.80 39.60
N ARG A 535 19.79 30.02 39.07
CA ARG A 535 18.54 29.50 39.64
C ARG A 535 18.58 27.97 39.74
N CYS A 536 19.18 27.31 38.76
CA CYS A 536 19.27 25.86 38.67
C CYS A 536 20.54 25.29 39.37
N GLY A 537 21.39 26.15 39.97
CA GLY A 537 22.61 25.72 40.65
C GLY A 537 23.69 25.19 39.71
N LEU A 538 23.70 25.64 38.46
CA LEU A 538 24.64 25.21 37.43
C LEU A 538 25.85 26.16 37.33
N ASP A 539 25.79 27.31 37.96
CA ASP A 539 26.95 28.22 38.19
C ASP A 539 27.92 27.66 39.25
N LYS A 540 27.39 26.87 40.20
CA LYS A 540 28.14 26.08 41.17
C LYS A 540 27.58 24.66 41.18
N PRO A 541 27.93 23.87 40.17
CA PRO A 541 27.31 22.56 39.99
C PRO A 541 27.71 21.58 41.09
N ALA A 542 26.74 20.80 41.58
CA ALA A 542 26.94 19.75 42.58
C ALA A 542 27.80 18.58 42.05
N CYS A 543 27.85 18.42 40.73
CA CYS A 543 28.74 17.45 40.09
C CYS A 543 29.18 17.94 38.72
N ILE A 544 30.44 17.69 38.37
CA ILE A 544 31.02 17.91 37.05
C ILE A 544 31.61 16.60 36.56
N VAL A 545 31.08 16.07 35.49
CA VAL A 545 31.66 14.93 34.77
C VAL A 545 32.48 15.46 33.60
N THR A 546 33.81 15.30 33.68
CA THR A 546 34.71 15.68 32.58
C THR A 546 35.10 14.46 31.78
N ILE A 547 35.01 14.57 30.45
CA ILE A 547 35.24 13.49 29.52
C ILE A 547 36.20 13.98 28.44
N ASP A 548 37.36 13.31 28.31
CA ASP A 548 38.27 13.56 27.20
C ASP A 548 38.14 12.40 26.20
N VAL A 549 37.78 12.71 24.94
CA VAL A 549 37.58 11.73 23.87
C VAL A 549 38.72 11.82 22.85
N GLU A 550 39.07 10.68 22.26
CA GLU A 550 39.98 10.62 21.13
C GLU A 550 39.28 11.15 19.88
N ALA A 551 39.49 12.40 19.55
CA ALA A 551 39.04 13.02 18.31
C ALA A 551 40.22 13.85 17.75
N THR A 552 40.15 14.22 16.47
CA THR A 552 41.08 15.19 15.88
C THR A 552 41.02 16.50 16.72
N GLY A 553 41.92 16.61 17.73
CA GLY A 553 41.97 17.77 18.62
C GLY A 553 41.60 17.55 20.10
N ASN A 554 41.60 16.31 20.61
CA ASN A 554 41.29 15.98 22.03
C ASN A 554 40.13 16.80 22.61
N ALA A 555 38.92 16.52 22.16
CA ALA A 555 37.73 17.27 22.55
C ALA A 555 37.34 16.96 24.00
N ARG A 556 37.49 17.95 24.89
CA ARG A 556 36.97 17.87 26.26
C ARG A 556 35.51 18.24 26.30
N ARG A 557 34.72 17.40 26.95
CA ARG A 557 33.28 17.62 27.19
C ARG A 557 33.02 17.59 28.70
N ASN A 558 32.12 18.46 29.15
CA ASN A 558 31.73 18.54 30.56
C ASN A 558 30.21 18.39 30.65
N VAL A 559 29.74 17.47 31.48
CA VAL A 559 28.34 17.40 31.90
C VAL A 559 28.26 17.96 33.32
N LEU A 560 27.46 19.00 33.52
CA LEU A 560 27.26 19.66 34.77
C LEU A 560 25.90 19.28 35.35
N LEU A 561 25.87 18.88 36.60
CA LEU A 561 24.66 18.59 37.37
C LEU A 561 24.50 19.65 38.48
N GLY A 562 23.37 20.36 38.45
CA GLY A 562 23.00 21.40 39.38
C GLY A 562 22.17 20.92 40.57
N GLY A 563 21.24 21.77 41.01
CA GLY A 563 20.32 21.51 42.12
C GLY A 563 19.37 20.35 41.85
N ALA A 564 18.82 19.77 42.93
CA ALA A 564 17.75 18.77 42.82
C ALA A 564 16.42 19.44 42.46
N THR A 565 15.63 18.74 41.67
CA THR A 565 14.25 19.16 41.34
C THR A 565 13.24 18.58 42.34
N SER A 566 12.04 19.14 42.39
CA SER A 566 10.95 18.63 43.24
C SER A 566 10.55 17.18 42.92
N GLY A 567 10.77 16.74 41.68
CA GLY A 567 10.51 15.36 41.24
C GLY A 567 11.66 14.37 41.53
N GLY A 568 12.70 14.78 42.26
CA GLY A 568 13.85 13.95 42.64
C GLY A 568 14.91 13.79 41.55
N GLY A 569 14.76 14.42 40.38
CA GLY A 569 15.79 14.56 39.35
C GLY A 569 16.76 15.69 39.67
N ARG A 570 17.65 16.02 38.71
CA ARG A 570 18.57 17.16 38.82
C ARG A 570 18.58 18.01 37.56
N TYR A 571 18.80 19.28 37.74
CA TYR A 571 19.13 20.16 36.62
C TYR A 571 20.47 19.76 36.03
N ALA A 572 20.58 19.78 34.71
CA ALA A 572 21.80 19.39 34.00
C ALA A 572 22.02 20.27 32.76
N THR A 573 23.30 20.44 32.40
CA THR A 573 23.70 21.05 31.14
C THR A 573 25.01 20.44 30.65
N VAL A 574 25.29 20.60 29.34
CA VAL A 574 26.61 20.28 28.77
C VAL A 574 27.39 21.59 28.63
N GLY A 575 28.69 21.57 28.95
CA GLY A 575 29.53 22.78 28.90
C GLY A 575 29.48 23.45 27.52
N GLY A 576 29.14 24.72 27.49
CA GLY A 576 28.96 25.51 26.28
C GLY A 576 27.53 25.46 25.68
N ALA A 577 26.63 24.68 26.25
CA ALA A 577 25.23 24.69 25.86
C ALA A 577 24.46 25.85 26.50
N ASP A 578 23.49 26.34 25.79
CA ASP A 578 22.63 27.46 26.15
C ASP A 578 21.25 26.99 26.66
N ALA A 579 21.17 25.79 27.19
CA ALA A 579 19.95 25.19 27.72
C ALA A 579 20.15 24.53 29.08
N VAL A 580 19.08 24.51 29.86
CA VAL A 580 18.99 23.73 31.09
C VAL A 580 18.02 22.58 30.88
N PHE A 581 18.46 21.40 31.26
CA PHE A 581 17.71 20.15 31.19
C PHE A 581 17.40 19.61 32.57
N VAL A 582 16.42 18.72 32.66
CA VAL A 582 16.16 17.95 33.87
C VAL A 582 16.45 16.49 33.56
N VAL A 583 17.43 15.89 34.24
CA VAL A 583 17.70 14.45 34.14
C VAL A 583 17.03 13.68 35.27
N SER A 584 16.75 12.41 35.03
CA SER A 584 16.12 11.54 36.01
C SER A 584 17.04 11.32 37.23
N LYS A 585 16.44 10.91 38.35
CA LYS A 585 17.22 10.52 39.55
C LYS A 585 18.21 9.40 39.22
N GLN A 586 17.81 8.44 38.39
CA GLN A 586 18.65 7.32 37.99
C GLN A 586 19.82 7.79 37.12
N THR A 587 19.58 8.64 36.11
CA THR A 587 20.62 9.22 35.26
C THR A 587 21.60 10.07 36.09
N ALA A 588 21.07 10.90 36.99
CA ALA A 588 21.92 11.73 37.89
C ALA A 588 22.81 10.86 38.80
N ALA A 589 22.26 9.80 39.40
CA ALA A 589 23.02 8.86 40.23
C ALA A 589 24.14 8.15 39.45
N ALA A 590 23.84 7.72 38.20
CA ALA A 590 24.82 7.08 37.32
C ALA A 590 25.95 8.04 36.93
N LEU A 591 25.65 9.33 36.69
CA LEU A 591 26.64 10.36 36.36
C LEU A 591 27.47 10.81 37.59
N MET A 592 26.95 10.64 38.81
CA MET A 592 27.63 11.00 40.07
C MET A 592 28.38 9.83 40.71
N THR A 593 28.59 8.75 39.96
CA THR A 593 29.23 7.52 40.45
C THR A 593 30.69 7.80 40.83
N ASP A 594 31.13 7.33 42.02
CA ASP A 594 32.55 7.34 42.40
C ASP A 594 33.34 6.33 41.55
N LEU A 595 34.43 6.77 40.95
CA LEU A 595 35.26 5.96 40.04
C LEU A 595 36.30 5.11 40.80
N THR A 596 36.30 5.17 42.14
CA THR A 596 37.27 4.48 43.02
C THR A 596 36.59 3.41 43.89
N GLU A 597 37.34 2.39 44.25
CA GLU A 597 37.03 1.34 45.22
C GLU A 597 38.19 1.13 46.20
#